data_0a185b9b1dcc1b09eecd60eb4db0de63
#
_entry.id   0a185b9b1dcc1b09eecd60eb4db0de63
#
_cell.length_a   1.000
_cell.length_b   1.000
_cell.length_c   1.000
_cell.angle_alpha   90.00
_cell.angle_beta   90.00
_cell.angle_gamma   90.00
#
_symmetry.space_group_name_H-M   'P 1'
#
loop_
_entity.id
_entity.type
_entity.pdbx_description
1 polymer ?
#
loop_
_entity_poly.entity_id
_entity_poly.type
_entity_poly.pdbx_seq_one_letter_code
_entity_poly.pdbx_strand_id
1 'polypeptide(L)'
;RISEMKTGEGKTLVATLPVYLNALTGKGVHVVTVNEYLAKRDSEWMGKVYRFLGLKVGLVLSRMDPSAKRIAYNADVTYGTNSEYGFDYLRDNMVIRKEDMVQRGLNYAIVDEIDSILIDEARTPLIISGRANKSSDLYKKADSFVRKLKPKVIIEEDTKDFDQAEDNEKYDYIVDLKAKSATLTQKGTEKAESFFGVENLNDLENSDLVHNINQALHAHGVKKKDIDYIVKDGEVLIVDEFTGRIMYGRRYNNGLHQAIEAKE
;
A
#
# COMPACT_ATOMS: atom_id res chain seq x y z
N ARG A 1 -12.56 14.76 -21.08
CA ARG A 1 -12.84 16.21 -20.93
C ARG A 1 -12.73 16.58 -19.46
N ILE A 2 -12.27 17.80 -19.15
CA ILE A 2 -12.21 18.36 -17.80
C ILE A 2 -13.23 19.46 -17.73
N SER A 3 -14.01 19.49 -16.64
CA SER A 3 -14.98 20.54 -16.35
C SER A 3 -14.63 21.14 -14.97
N GLU A 4 -14.54 22.44 -14.89
CA GLU A 4 -14.29 23.15 -13.63
C GLU A 4 -15.61 23.70 -13.08
N MET A 5 -15.86 23.40 -11.81
CA MET A 5 -16.97 23.95 -11.03
C MET A 5 -16.47 24.25 -9.61
N LYS A 6 -16.75 25.43 -9.10
CA LYS A 6 -16.37 25.84 -7.76
C LYS A 6 -17.15 25.09 -6.67
N THR A 7 -16.61 25.09 -5.46
CA THR A 7 -17.29 24.54 -4.29
C THR A 7 -18.66 25.22 -4.08
N GLY A 8 -19.69 24.42 -3.85
CA GLY A 8 -21.07 24.93 -3.64
C GLY A 8 -21.91 25.10 -4.92
N GLU A 9 -21.34 24.97 -6.11
CA GLU A 9 -22.08 25.12 -7.38
C GLU A 9 -22.92 23.90 -7.77
N GLY A 10 -22.97 22.88 -6.92
CA GLY A 10 -23.85 21.72 -7.13
C GLY A 10 -23.28 20.64 -8.05
N LYS A 11 -21.96 20.44 -8.07
CA LYS A 11 -21.29 19.41 -8.87
C LYS A 11 -21.98 18.04 -8.80
N THR A 12 -22.33 17.60 -7.60
CA THR A 12 -22.97 16.30 -7.35
C THR A 12 -24.32 16.18 -8.08
N LEU A 13 -25.12 17.26 -8.10
CA LEU A 13 -26.39 17.27 -8.81
C LEU A 13 -26.20 17.35 -10.32
N VAL A 14 -25.32 18.23 -10.80
CA VAL A 14 -25.02 18.38 -12.23
C VAL A 14 -24.49 17.08 -12.84
N ALA A 15 -23.67 16.32 -12.10
CA ALA A 15 -23.16 15.03 -12.52
C ALA A 15 -24.26 14.01 -12.83
N THR A 16 -25.48 14.16 -12.28
CA THR A 16 -26.58 13.23 -12.58
C THR A 16 -26.99 13.23 -14.05
N LEU A 17 -26.86 14.36 -14.74
CA LEU A 17 -27.27 14.49 -16.15
C LEU A 17 -26.40 13.60 -17.08
N PRO A 18 -25.08 13.76 -17.13
CA PRO A 18 -24.23 12.91 -17.97
C PRO A 18 -24.20 11.45 -17.47
N VAL A 19 -24.34 11.19 -16.17
CA VAL A 19 -24.45 9.83 -15.65
C VAL A 19 -25.70 9.15 -16.20
N TYR A 20 -26.85 9.78 -16.08
CA TYR A 20 -28.12 9.24 -16.59
C TYR A 20 -28.04 8.97 -18.10
N LEU A 21 -27.60 9.96 -18.89
CA LEU A 21 -27.49 9.83 -20.34
C LEU A 21 -26.62 8.62 -20.74
N ASN A 22 -25.48 8.44 -20.11
CA ASN A 22 -24.58 7.34 -20.44
C ASN A 22 -25.04 5.99 -19.88
N ALA A 23 -25.75 5.98 -18.74
CA ALA A 23 -26.33 4.77 -18.17
C ALA A 23 -27.42 4.14 -19.04
N LEU A 24 -28.16 4.92 -19.83
CA LEU A 24 -29.17 4.44 -20.77
C LEU A 24 -28.61 3.46 -21.81
N THR A 25 -27.31 3.46 -22.05
CA THR A 25 -26.66 2.50 -22.96
C THR A 25 -26.65 1.07 -22.41
N GLY A 26 -26.93 0.86 -21.13
CA GLY A 26 -26.86 -0.43 -20.45
C GLY A 26 -25.42 -0.94 -20.20
N LYS A 27 -24.41 -0.17 -20.61
CA LYS A 27 -22.99 -0.56 -20.50
C LYS A 27 -22.35 -0.20 -19.14
N GLY A 28 -23.06 0.58 -18.31
CA GLY A 28 -22.65 1.01 -16.97
C GLY A 28 -21.83 2.29 -16.93
N VAL A 29 -21.99 2.98 -15.83
CA VAL A 29 -21.31 4.24 -15.52
C VAL A 29 -20.66 4.12 -14.15
N HIS A 30 -19.41 4.56 -14.05
CA HIS A 30 -18.68 4.65 -12.78
C HIS A 30 -18.66 6.10 -12.32
N VAL A 31 -19.00 6.33 -11.05
CA VAL A 31 -18.83 7.62 -10.35
C VAL A 31 -17.74 7.44 -9.31
N VAL A 32 -16.63 8.11 -9.53
CA VAL A 32 -15.42 7.98 -8.73
C VAL A 32 -15.34 9.15 -7.75
N THR A 33 -15.23 8.84 -6.46
CA THR A 33 -15.11 9.83 -5.38
C THR A 33 -13.79 9.65 -4.63
N VAL A 34 -13.39 10.67 -3.86
CA VAL A 34 -12.11 10.66 -3.12
C VAL A 34 -12.15 9.71 -1.91
N ASN A 35 -13.32 9.49 -1.31
CA ASN A 35 -13.44 8.67 -0.10
C ASN A 35 -14.78 7.94 -0.03
N GLU A 36 -14.84 6.92 0.82
CA GLU A 36 -16.02 6.07 1.00
C GLU A 36 -17.24 6.82 1.56
N TYR A 37 -17.01 7.83 2.38
CA TYR A 37 -18.12 8.65 2.92
C TYR A 37 -18.86 9.36 1.79
N LEU A 38 -18.14 10.01 0.87
CA LEU A 38 -18.75 10.66 -0.29
C LEU A 38 -19.40 9.64 -1.22
N ALA A 39 -18.75 8.51 -1.50
CA ALA A 39 -19.33 7.46 -2.32
C ALA A 39 -20.68 6.99 -1.75
N LYS A 40 -20.76 6.75 -0.45
CA LYS A 40 -21.98 6.32 0.23
C LYS A 40 -23.03 7.42 0.22
N ARG A 41 -22.69 8.63 0.67
CA ARG A 41 -23.61 9.78 0.73
C ARG A 41 -24.24 10.06 -0.65
N ASP A 42 -23.42 10.14 -1.68
CA ASP A 42 -23.87 10.54 -3.02
C ASP A 42 -24.64 9.41 -3.72
N SER A 43 -24.25 8.14 -3.51
CA SER A 43 -25.03 6.99 -4.00
C SER A 43 -26.42 6.89 -3.36
N GLU A 44 -26.55 7.25 -2.09
CA GLU A 44 -27.83 7.29 -1.39
C GLU A 44 -28.70 8.49 -1.85
N TRP A 45 -28.09 9.66 -1.94
CA TRP A 45 -28.79 10.91 -2.25
C TRP A 45 -29.17 10.98 -3.73
N MET A 46 -28.20 10.94 -4.65
CA MET A 46 -28.46 10.98 -6.09
C MET A 46 -29.06 9.66 -6.60
N GLY A 47 -28.82 8.58 -5.90
CA GLY A 47 -29.45 7.30 -6.18
C GLY A 47 -30.97 7.31 -6.13
N LYS A 48 -31.60 8.26 -5.39
CA LYS A 48 -33.04 8.44 -5.41
C LYS A 48 -33.52 8.91 -6.81
N VAL A 49 -32.78 9.82 -7.42
CA VAL A 49 -33.06 10.32 -8.79
C VAL A 49 -32.92 9.19 -9.80
N TYR A 50 -31.79 8.45 -9.77
CA TYR A 50 -31.55 7.36 -10.71
C TYR A 50 -32.58 6.25 -10.58
N ARG A 51 -32.92 5.83 -9.36
CA ARG A 51 -33.94 4.80 -9.12
C ARG A 51 -35.33 5.25 -9.57
N PHE A 52 -35.68 6.53 -9.35
CA PHE A 52 -36.93 7.10 -9.87
C PHE A 52 -36.99 7.04 -11.40
N LEU A 53 -35.85 7.20 -12.08
CA LEU A 53 -35.70 7.10 -13.51
C LEU A 53 -35.49 5.64 -14.03
N GLY A 54 -35.65 4.65 -13.15
CA GLY A 54 -35.62 3.23 -13.51
C GLY A 54 -34.21 2.59 -13.54
N LEU A 55 -33.16 3.30 -13.10
CA LEU A 55 -31.79 2.77 -13.08
C LEU A 55 -31.46 2.09 -11.75
N LYS A 56 -30.62 1.07 -11.83
CA LYS A 56 -30.00 0.40 -10.65
C LYS A 56 -28.73 1.12 -10.23
N VAL A 57 -28.57 1.30 -8.91
CA VAL A 57 -27.38 1.95 -8.32
C VAL A 57 -26.65 0.99 -7.41
N GLY A 58 -25.39 0.76 -7.69
CA GLY A 58 -24.45 -0.01 -6.90
C GLY A 58 -23.47 0.91 -6.13
N LEU A 59 -22.96 0.40 -5.02
CA LEU A 59 -21.94 1.05 -4.21
C LEU A 59 -20.84 0.02 -3.91
N VAL A 60 -19.60 0.37 -4.20
CA VAL A 60 -18.42 -0.44 -3.92
C VAL A 60 -17.63 0.20 -2.78
N LEU A 61 -17.42 -0.55 -1.71
CA LEU A 61 -16.68 -0.16 -0.51
C LEU A 61 -15.56 -1.16 -0.24
N SER A 62 -14.61 -0.77 0.60
CA SER A 62 -13.58 -1.66 1.13
C SER A 62 -14.21 -2.82 1.90
N ARG A 63 -13.52 -3.95 1.91
CA ARG A 63 -13.93 -5.16 2.65
C ARG A 63 -15.27 -5.79 2.21
N MET A 64 -15.85 -5.37 1.08
CA MET A 64 -16.99 -6.06 0.52
C MET A 64 -16.58 -7.42 -0.06
N ASP A 65 -17.47 -8.40 0.12
CA ASP A 65 -17.33 -9.71 -0.50
C ASP A 65 -17.35 -9.63 -2.03
N PRO A 66 -16.53 -10.43 -2.75
CA PRO A 66 -16.48 -10.40 -4.23
C PRO A 66 -17.84 -10.59 -4.91
N SER A 67 -18.73 -11.41 -4.34
CA SER A 67 -20.08 -11.60 -4.87
C SER A 67 -20.91 -10.31 -4.79
N ALA A 68 -20.85 -9.60 -3.66
CA ALA A 68 -21.53 -8.32 -3.46
C ALA A 68 -20.94 -7.22 -4.37
N LYS A 69 -19.62 -7.19 -4.54
CA LYS A 69 -18.95 -6.28 -5.48
C LYS A 69 -19.41 -6.53 -6.92
N ARG A 70 -19.49 -7.79 -7.34
CA ARG A 70 -19.98 -8.15 -8.69
C ARG A 70 -21.40 -7.65 -8.95
N ILE A 71 -22.28 -7.75 -7.96
CA ILE A 71 -23.64 -7.21 -8.06
C ILE A 71 -23.61 -5.67 -8.20
N ALA A 72 -22.77 -5.00 -7.40
CA ALA A 72 -22.62 -3.54 -7.44
C ALA A 72 -22.04 -3.05 -8.78
N TYR A 73 -21.04 -3.74 -9.33
CA TYR A 73 -20.46 -3.41 -10.64
C TYR A 73 -21.43 -3.67 -11.81
N ASN A 74 -22.37 -4.59 -11.67
CA ASN A 74 -23.39 -4.87 -12.69
C ASN A 74 -24.61 -3.92 -12.61
N ALA A 75 -24.64 -2.96 -11.69
CA ALA A 75 -25.64 -1.91 -11.67
C ALA A 75 -25.44 -0.90 -12.82
N ASP A 76 -26.47 -0.16 -13.19
CA ASP A 76 -26.38 0.85 -14.27
C ASP A 76 -25.44 2.00 -13.88
N VAL A 77 -25.42 2.37 -12.60
CA VAL A 77 -24.52 3.38 -12.03
C VAL A 77 -23.83 2.78 -10.83
N THR A 78 -22.50 2.80 -10.79
CA THR A 78 -21.70 2.30 -9.69
C THR A 78 -20.89 3.44 -9.05
N TYR A 79 -21.08 3.66 -7.76
CA TYR A 79 -20.30 4.58 -6.96
C TYR A 79 -19.17 3.84 -6.23
N GLY A 80 -18.00 4.47 -6.11
CA GLY A 80 -16.86 3.93 -5.38
C GLY A 80 -15.71 4.92 -5.33
N THR A 81 -14.65 4.54 -4.62
CA THR A 81 -13.42 5.34 -4.58
C THR A 81 -12.45 4.93 -5.68
N ASN A 82 -11.57 5.86 -6.07
CA ASN A 82 -10.46 5.58 -6.99
C ASN A 82 -9.64 4.36 -6.55
N SER A 83 -9.31 4.26 -5.27
CA SER A 83 -8.53 3.16 -4.70
C SER A 83 -9.25 1.81 -4.85
N GLU A 84 -10.56 1.74 -4.55
CA GLU A 84 -11.32 0.49 -4.69
C GLU A 84 -11.42 0.02 -6.14
N TYR A 85 -11.71 0.94 -7.06
CA TYR A 85 -11.71 0.62 -8.50
C TYR A 85 -10.35 0.12 -8.98
N GLY A 86 -9.27 0.76 -8.53
CA GLY A 86 -7.91 0.38 -8.91
C GLY A 86 -7.50 -0.96 -8.31
N PHE A 87 -7.79 -1.21 -7.04
CA PHE A 87 -7.49 -2.50 -6.42
C PHE A 87 -8.34 -3.65 -6.98
N ASP A 88 -9.62 -3.40 -7.29
CA ASP A 88 -10.45 -4.41 -7.93
C ASP A 88 -9.97 -4.71 -9.36
N TYR A 89 -9.52 -3.69 -10.11
CA TYR A 89 -8.90 -3.88 -11.41
C TYR A 89 -7.62 -4.74 -11.32
N LEU A 90 -6.76 -4.49 -10.33
CA LEU A 90 -5.57 -5.30 -10.12
C LEU A 90 -5.93 -6.74 -9.76
N ARG A 91 -6.89 -6.94 -8.86
CA ARG A 91 -7.38 -8.28 -8.48
C ARG A 91 -7.96 -9.04 -9.66
N ASP A 92 -8.76 -8.39 -10.49
CA ASP A 92 -9.36 -8.98 -11.69
C ASP A 92 -8.31 -9.42 -12.73
N ASN A 93 -7.17 -8.72 -12.79
CA ASN A 93 -6.05 -9.12 -13.65
C ASN A 93 -5.19 -10.26 -13.08
N MET A 94 -5.44 -10.67 -11.82
CA MET A 94 -4.73 -11.79 -11.17
C MET A 94 -5.54 -13.08 -11.18
N VAL A 95 -6.84 -13.04 -11.48
CA VAL A 95 -7.68 -14.24 -11.51
C VAL A 95 -7.41 -15.10 -12.76
N ILE A 96 -7.56 -16.41 -12.59
CA ILE A 96 -7.32 -17.38 -13.67
C ILE A 96 -8.55 -17.51 -14.57
N ARG A 97 -9.73 -17.39 -14.01
CA ARG A 97 -11.00 -17.56 -14.73
C ARG A 97 -11.72 -16.22 -14.83
N LYS A 98 -12.31 -15.93 -16.00
CA LYS A 98 -13.07 -14.69 -16.24
C LYS A 98 -14.28 -14.54 -15.31
N GLU A 99 -14.86 -15.66 -14.90
CA GLU A 99 -16.01 -15.70 -13.99
C GLU A 99 -15.67 -15.20 -12.57
N ASP A 100 -14.40 -15.23 -12.20
CA ASP A 100 -13.91 -14.76 -10.90
C ASP A 100 -13.70 -13.24 -10.86
N MET A 101 -13.73 -12.56 -12.01
CA MET A 101 -13.67 -11.10 -12.08
C MET A 101 -14.91 -10.46 -11.45
N VAL A 102 -14.72 -9.35 -10.76
CA VAL A 102 -15.82 -8.59 -10.16
C VAL A 102 -16.27 -7.42 -11.01
N GLN A 103 -15.35 -6.81 -11.75
CA GLN A 103 -15.65 -5.69 -12.63
C GLN A 103 -16.19 -6.18 -13.98
N ARG A 104 -16.99 -5.35 -14.61
CA ARG A 104 -17.36 -5.49 -16.01
C ARG A 104 -16.55 -4.52 -16.89
N GLY A 105 -16.73 -4.55 -18.21
CA GLY A 105 -16.07 -3.64 -19.13
C GLY A 105 -16.28 -2.16 -18.78
N LEU A 106 -15.26 -1.34 -18.99
CA LEU A 106 -15.28 0.10 -18.75
C LEU A 106 -15.94 0.81 -19.93
N ASN A 107 -16.97 1.64 -19.67
CA ASN A 107 -17.70 2.39 -20.70
C ASN A 107 -17.60 3.89 -20.46
N TYR A 108 -17.99 4.38 -19.29
CA TYR A 108 -18.02 5.79 -18.97
C TYR A 108 -17.72 6.01 -17.48
N ALA A 109 -16.99 7.06 -17.16
CA ALA A 109 -16.73 7.44 -15.77
C ALA A 109 -16.81 8.95 -15.57
N ILE A 110 -17.32 9.36 -14.42
CA ILE A 110 -17.13 10.69 -13.87
C ILE A 110 -16.19 10.56 -12.68
N VAL A 111 -15.12 11.36 -12.70
CA VAL A 111 -14.12 11.42 -11.63
C VAL A 111 -14.25 12.78 -10.95
N ASP A 112 -14.69 12.77 -9.70
CA ASP A 112 -14.76 13.99 -8.86
C ASP A 112 -13.42 14.24 -8.21
N GLU A 113 -13.07 15.51 -7.96
CA GLU A 113 -11.78 15.94 -7.38
C GLU A 113 -10.58 15.35 -8.14
N ILE A 114 -10.58 15.51 -9.46
CA ILE A 114 -9.62 14.86 -10.37
C ILE A 114 -8.17 15.29 -10.14
N ASP A 115 -7.93 16.48 -9.64
CA ASP A 115 -6.64 17.00 -9.20
C ASP A 115 -6.06 16.19 -8.03
N SER A 116 -6.87 15.92 -7.02
CA SER A 116 -6.45 15.04 -5.92
C SER A 116 -6.11 13.63 -6.43
N ILE A 117 -6.96 13.06 -7.27
CA ILE A 117 -6.79 11.67 -7.75
C ILE A 117 -5.61 11.53 -8.72
N LEU A 118 -5.50 12.42 -9.72
CA LEU A 118 -4.50 12.26 -10.80
C LEU A 118 -3.18 12.99 -10.54
N ILE A 119 -3.11 13.88 -9.55
CA ILE A 119 -1.88 14.61 -9.22
C ILE A 119 -1.36 14.17 -7.85
N ASP A 120 -2.15 14.32 -6.79
CA ASP A 120 -1.67 14.08 -5.43
C ASP A 120 -1.50 12.58 -5.14
N GLU A 121 -2.51 11.77 -5.42
CA GLU A 121 -2.49 10.33 -5.15
C GLU A 121 -1.78 9.51 -6.23
N ALA A 122 -1.71 10.00 -7.48
CA ALA A 122 -1.13 9.25 -8.60
C ALA A 122 0.36 8.91 -8.44
N ARG A 123 1.06 9.58 -7.56
CA ARG A 123 2.47 9.29 -7.23
C ARG A 123 2.63 8.00 -6.43
N THR A 124 1.58 7.54 -5.75
CA THR A 124 1.62 6.34 -4.94
C THR A 124 1.05 5.17 -5.72
N PRO A 125 1.85 4.15 -6.09
CA PRO A 125 1.35 3.00 -6.83
C PRO A 125 0.40 2.17 -5.96
N LEU A 126 -0.63 1.61 -6.57
CA LEU A 126 -1.46 0.60 -5.94
C LEU A 126 -0.72 -0.74 -6.01
N ILE A 127 -0.43 -1.35 -4.87
CA ILE A 127 0.32 -2.60 -4.79
C ILE A 127 -0.52 -3.65 -4.07
N ILE A 128 -0.68 -4.82 -4.68
CA ILE A 128 -1.20 -6.02 -4.03
C ILE A 128 -0.01 -6.92 -3.71
N SER A 129 0.25 -7.15 -2.43
CA SER A 129 1.24 -8.11 -1.97
C SER A 129 0.56 -9.29 -1.30
N GLY A 130 0.95 -10.50 -1.68
CA GLY A 130 0.51 -11.74 -1.02
C GLY A 130 1.56 -12.23 -0.02
N ARG A 131 1.14 -13.00 0.97
CA ARG A 131 2.09 -13.76 1.79
C ARG A 131 2.74 -14.83 0.90
N ALA A 132 4.02 -14.71 0.64
CA ALA A 132 4.81 -15.81 0.09
C ALA A 132 5.00 -16.85 1.20
N ASN A 133 4.36 -18.01 1.07
CA ASN A 133 4.40 -19.08 2.08
C ASN A 133 5.81 -19.66 2.36
N LYS A 134 6.84 -19.25 1.64
CA LYS A 134 8.21 -19.76 1.79
C LYS A 134 9.18 -18.86 2.57
N SER A 135 8.81 -17.62 2.90
CA SER A 135 9.78 -16.66 3.46
C SER A 135 9.60 -16.33 4.95
N SER A 136 8.53 -16.76 5.62
CA SER A 136 8.32 -16.41 7.03
C SER A 136 9.44 -16.90 7.95
N ASP A 137 10.01 -18.07 7.68
CA ASP A 137 11.09 -18.63 8.48
C ASP A 137 12.42 -17.89 8.29
N LEU A 138 12.69 -17.39 7.07
CA LEU A 138 13.87 -16.58 6.78
C LEU A 138 13.80 -15.22 7.48
N TYR A 139 12.64 -14.55 7.48
CA TYR A 139 12.46 -13.29 8.21
C TYR A 139 12.67 -13.46 9.71
N LYS A 140 12.12 -14.52 10.31
CA LYS A 140 12.33 -14.84 11.73
C LYS A 140 13.79 -15.15 12.05
N LYS A 141 14.49 -15.88 11.17
CA LYS A 141 15.93 -16.14 11.32
C LYS A 141 16.75 -14.86 11.19
N ALA A 142 16.43 -14.01 10.22
CA ALA A 142 17.09 -12.72 10.02
C ALA A 142 16.83 -11.79 11.24
N ASP A 143 15.61 -11.74 11.76
CA ASP A 143 15.29 -11.00 12.99
C ASP A 143 16.13 -11.50 14.17
N SER A 144 16.15 -12.81 14.41
CA SER A 144 16.94 -13.40 15.52
C SER A 144 18.45 -13.16 15.38
N PHE A 145 18.94 -13.03 14.16
CA PHE A 145 20.32 -12.64 13.89
C PHE A 145 20.57 -11.18 14.23
N VAL A 146 19.74 -10.26 13.69
CA VAL A 146 19.91 -8.81 13.84
C VAL A 146 19.80 -8.38 15.30
N ARG A 147 18.93 -9.01 16.10
CA ARG A 147 18.81 -8.76 17.55
C ARG A 147 20.13 -8.98 18.34
N LYS A 148 21.06 -9.77 17.80
CA LYS A 148 22.36 -10.07 18.42
C LYS A 148 23.47 -9.11 17.97
N LEU A 149 23.20 -8.27 16.98
CA LEU A 149 24.17 -7.35 16.40
C LEU A 149 24.25 -6.03 17.16
N LYS A 150 25.43 -5.42 17.13
CA LYS A 150 25.71 -4.14 17.75
C LYS A 150 25.64 -3.01 16.71
N PRO A 151 24.65 -2.10 16.79
CA PRO A 151 24.52 -0.98 15.85
C PRO A 151 25.46 0.17 16.20
N LYS A 152 25.86 0.93 15.18
CA LYS A 152 26.25 2.34 15.25
C LYS A 152 25.17 3.17 14.58
N VAL A 153 24.62 4.16 15.28
CA VAL A 153 23.63 5.09 14.75
C VAL A 153 24.33 6.42 14.44
N ILE A 154 24.23 6.87 13.20
CA ILE A 154 24.76 8.16 12.73
C ILE A 154 23.60 9.16 12.70
N ILE A 155 23.79 10.30 13.40
CA ILE A 155 22.90 11.46 13.41
C ILE A 155 23.68 12.63 12.77
N GLU A 156 22.99 13.63 12.24
CA GLU A 156 23.54 14.74 11.39
C GLU A 156 24.81 15.44 11.93
N GLU A 157 25.04 15.40 13.23
CA GLU A 157 26.19 16.09 13.88
C GLU A 157 27.50 15.29 13.82
N ASP A 158 27.44 13.98 13.56
CA ASP A 158 28.59 13.08 13.64
C ASP A 158 29.38 12.90 12.34
N THR A 159 29.06 13.66 11.28
CA THR A 159 29.68 13.51 9.95
C THR A 159 31.16 13.88 9.88
N LYS A 160 31.72 14.51 10.92
CA LYS A 160 33.13 14.91 10.96
C LYS A 160 34.10 13.85 11.50
N ASP A 161 33.59 12.84 12.24
CA ASP A 161 34.40 11.79 12.87
C ASP A 161 34.09 10.39 12.32
N PHE A 162 33.76 10.30 11.01
CA PHE A 162 33.48 9.01 10.38
C PHE A 162 34.78 8.34 9.92
N ASP A 163 35.43 7.60 10.81
CA ASP A 163 36.51 6.70 10.47
C ASP A 163 35.95 5.31 10.12
N GLN A 164 35.75 5.06 8.82
CA GLN A 164 35.17 3.82 8.31
C GLN A 164 35.96 2.58 8.76
N ALA A 165 37.25 2.67 8.97
CA ALA A 165 38.10 1.56 9.37
C ALA A 165 37.86 1.15 10.83
N GLU A 166 37.81 2.13 11.74
CA GLU A 166 37.58 1.88 13.17
C GLU A 166 36.17 1.40 13.47
N ASP A 167 35.18 1.93 12.73
CA ASP A 167 33.78 1.55 12.87
C ASP A 167 33.47 0.14 12.36
N ASN A 168 34.13 -0.29 11.30
CA ASN A 168 34.01 -1.65 10.76
C ASN A 168 34.52 -2.72 11.73
N GLU A 169 35.48 -2.40 12.59
CA GLU A 169 35.98 -3.32 13.60
C GLU A 169 35.15 -3.32 14.89
N LYS A 170 34.49 -2.21 15.20
CA LYS A 170 33.83 -2.03 16.51
C LYS A 170 32.34 -2.37 16.50
N TYR A 171 31.65 -2.11 15.37
CA TYR A 171 30.22 -2.31 15.23
C TYR A 171 29.90 -3.36 14.16
N ASP A 172 28.72 -3.97 14.24
CA ASP A 172 28.29 -5.03 13.34
C ASP A 172 27.46 -4.48 12.18
N TYR A 173 26.77 -3.34 12.39
CA TYR A 173 26.07 -2.64 11.33
C TYR A 173 25.95 -1.14 11.63
N ILE A 174 25.74 -0.36 10.59
CA ILE A 174 25.63 1.09 10.62
C ILE A 174 24.22 1.48 10.23
N VAL A 175 23.61 2.38 10.99
CA VAL A 175 22.30 2.96 10.74
C VAL A 175 22.49 4.45 10.44
N ASP A 176 22.15 4.88 9.25
CA ASP A 176 22.08 6.29 8.87
C ASP A 176 20.62 6.75 8.91
N LEU A 177 20.28 7.55 9.92
CA LEU A 177 18.91 8.03 10.11
C LEU A 177 18.51 9.08 9.08
N LYS A 178 19.46 9.83 8.50
CA LYS A 178 19.21 10.83 7.46
C LYS A 178 18.93 10.16 6.12
N ALA A 179 19.78 9.21 5.74
CA ALA A 179 19.60 8.41 4.52
C ALA A 179 18.50 7.35 4.68
N LYS A 180 17.95 7.17 5.89
CA LYS A 180 16.99 6.10 6.23
C LYS A 180 17.51 4.73 5.77
N SER A 181 18.79 4.44 6.00
CA SER A 181 19.45 3.20 5.58
C SER A 181 20.11 2.47 6.73
N ALA A 182 20.27 1.16 6.59
CA ALA A 182 20.99 0.30 7.53
C ALA A 182 21.79 -0.75 6.75
N THR A 183 23.09 -0.86 7.02
CA THR A 183 24.01 -1.73 6.28
C THR A 183 24.94 -2.48 7.21
N LEU A 184 25.26 -3.75 6.89
CA LEU A 184 26.27 -4.52 7.61
C LEU A 184 27.65 -3.90 7.40
N THR A 185 28.48 -3.98 8.45
CA THR A 185 29.93 -3.80 8.34
C THR A 185 30.58 -5.10 7.88
N GLN A 186 31.89 -5.09 7.61
CA GLN A 186 32.62 -6.32 7.30
C GLN A 186 32.47 -7.34 8.44
N LYS A 187 32.64 -6.92 9.69
CA LYS A 187 32.43 -7.75 10.87
C LYS A 187 31.01 -8.31 10.97
N GLY A 188 30.01 -7.52 10.62
CA GLY A 188 28.61 -7.96 10.56
C GLY A 188 28.38 -9.01 9.48
N THR A 189 29.05 -8.87 8.32
CA THR A 189 29.01 -9.83 7.22
C THR A 189 29.61 -11.17 7.63
N GLU A 190 30.80 -11.18 8.25
CA GLU A 190 31.44 -12.39 8.76
C GLU A 190 30.59 -13.12 9.82
N LYS A 191 29.90 -12.36 10.68
CA LYS A 191 28.95 -12.92 11.63
C LYS A 191 27.72 -13.51 10.95
N ALA A 192 27.23 -12.88 9.87
CA ALA A 192 26.11 -13.39 9.09
C ALA A 192 26.48 -14.70 8.41
N GLU A 193 27.63 -14.77 7.75
CA GLU A 193 28.16 -15.98 7.12
C GLU A 193 28.26 -17.14 8.11
N SER A 194 28.85 -16.88 9.29
CA SER A 194 28.93 -17.87 10.36
C SER A 194 27.56 -18.30 10.91
N PHE A 195 26.61 -17.36 11.07
CA PHE A 195 25.30 -17.64 11.65
C PHE A 195 24.40 -18.44 10.69
N PHE A 196 24.45 -18.13 9.40
CA PHE A 196 23.66 -18.79 8.39
C PHE A 196 24.35 -20.00 7.75
N GLY A 197 25.65 -20.20 8.01
CA GLY A 197 26.44 -21.32 7.50
C GLY A 197 26.71 -21.21 5.99
N VAL A 198 26.94 -20.00 5.49
CA VAL A 198 27.28 -19.71 4.09
C VAL A 198 28.74 -19.27 4.00
N GLU A 199 29.45 -19.66 2.93
CA GLU A 199 30.85 -19.31 2.73
C GLU A 199 31.06 -17.85 2.33
N ASN A 200 30.14 -17.33 1.48
CA ASN A 200 30.16 -15.94 1.03
C ASN A 200 28.74 -15.40 0.92
N LEU A 201 28.44 -14.40 1.70
CA LEU A 201 27.11 -13.79 1.73
C LEU A 201 26.75 -13.12 0.39
N ASN A 202 27.74 -12.65 -0.37
CA ASN A 202 27.54 -11.92 -1.63
C ASN A 202 27.33 -12.82 -2.85
N ASP A 203 27.34 -14.13 -2.71
CA ASP A 203 27.05 -15.03 -3.80
C ASP A 203 25.60 -14.91 -4.28
N LEU A 204 25.37 -15.07 -5.59
CA LEU A 204 24.04 -14.95 -6.20
C LEU A 204 23.01 -15.91 -5.59
N GLU A 205 23.44 -17.06 -5.13
CA GLU A 205 22.59 -18.06 -4.47
C GLU A 205 22.07 -17.56 -3.11
N ASN A 206 22.78 -16.64 -2.46
CA ASN A 206 22.43 -16.05 -1.18
C ASN A 206 21.65 -14.74 -1.29
N SER A 207 21.24 -14.32 -2.49
CA SER A 207 20.57 -13.04 -2.73
C SER A 207 19.28 -12.87 -1.89
N ASP A 208 18.49 -13.92 -1.73
CA ASP A 208 17.29 -13.91 -0.89
C ASP A 208 17.64 -13.74 0.59
N LEU A 209 18.72 -14.37 1.04
CA LEU A 209 19.20 -14.25 2.41
C LEU A 209 19.69 -12.83 2.71
N VAL A 210 20.52 -12.28 1.82
CA VAL A 210 21.00 -10.88 1.90
C VAL A 210 19.82 -9.91 1.95
N HIS A 211 18.84 -10.13 1.07
CA HIS A 211 17.62 -9.31 1.06
C HIS A 211 16.91 -9.35 2.41
N ASN A 212 16.66 -10.52 2.98
CA ASN A 212 15.96 -10.67 4.27
C ASN A 212 16.75 -10.05 5.42
N ILE A 213 18.09 -10.20 5.45
CA ILE A 213 18.95 -9.55 6.44
C ILE A 213 18.84 -8.02 6.33
N ASN A 214 18.93 -7.47 5.13
CA ASN A 214 18.81 -6.03 4.90
C ASN A 214 17.44 -5.49 5.33
N GLN A 215 16.35 -6.21 5.08
CA GLN A 215 15.02 -5.81 5.55
C GLN A 215 14.92 -5.88 7.07
N ALA A 216 15.53 -6.87 7.73
CA ALA A 216 15.56 -6.95 9.18
C ALA A 216 16.39 -5.81 9.79
N LEU A 217 17.55 -5.48 9.22
CA LEU A 217 18.35 -4.33 9.63
C LEU A 217 17.58 -3.02 9.52
N HIS A 218 16.84 -2.84 8.41
CA HIS A 218 16.01 -1.67 8.19
C HIS A 218 14.84 -1.60 9.20
N ALA A 219 14.20 -2.73 9.49
CA ALA A 219 13.14 -2.81 10.49
C ALA A 219 13.61 -2.46 11.90
N HIS A 220 14.83 -2.90 12.29
CA HIS A 220 15.40 -2.62 13.61
C HIS A 220 16.05 -1.24 13.72
N GLY A 221 16.80 -0.83 12.69
CA GLY A 221 17.61 0.40 12.73
C GLY A 221 16.80 1.65 12.40
N VAL A 222 15.92 1.57 11.41
CA VAL A 222 15.25 2.75 10.84
C VAL A 222 13.81 2.88 11.30
N LYS A 223 13.07 1.75 11.36
CA LYS A 223 11.63 1.79 11.68
C LYS A 223 11.34 1.71 13.17
N LYS A 224 10.63 2.71 13.69
CA LYS A 224 10.30 2.85 15.11
C LYS A 224 8.81 2.60 15.35
N LYS A 225 8.52 1.75 16.33
CA LYS A 225 7.17 1.53 16.85
C LYS A 225 6.61 2.84 17.41
N ASP A 226 5.32 3.05 17.25
CA ASP A 226 4.55 4.23 17.68
C ASP A 226 4.93 5.54 16.97
N ILE A 227 5.83 5.47 15.96
CA ILE A 227 6.19 6.58 15.08
C ILE A 227 5.90 6.21 13.63
N ASP A 228 6.57 5.18 13.11
CA ASP A 228 6.43 4.72 11.72
C ASP A 228 5.32 3.68 11.55
N TYR A 229 5.02 2.93 12.61
CA TYR A 229 3.98 1.91 12.64
C TYR A 229 3.48 1.68 14.06
N ILE A 230 2.29 1.11 14.17
CA ILE A 230 1.72 0.60 15.42
C ILE A 230 1.39 -0.89 15.28
N VAL A 231 1.29 -1.57 16.43
CA VAL A 231 0.80 -2.95 16.48
C VAL A 231 -0.56 -2.95 17.16
N LYS A 232 -1.58 -3.39 16.44
CA LYS A 232 -2.95 -3.49 16.95
C LYS A 232 -3.55 -4.84 16.54
N ASP A 233 -4.14 -5.54 17.50
CA ASP A 233 -4.78 -6.84 17.30
C ASP A 233 -3.86 -7.90 16.63
N GLY A 234 -2.54 -7.80 16.88
CA GLY A 234 -1.51 -8.66 16.29
C GLY A 234 -1.13 -8.30 14.85
N GLU A 235 -1.62 -7.17 14.32
CA GLU A 235 -1.28 -6.68 12.99
C GLU A 235 -0.43 -5.40 13.07
N VAL A 236 0.57 -5.32 12.18
CA VAL A 236 1.37 -4.11 11.98
C VAL A 236 0.61 -3.15 11.08
N LEU A 237 0.36 -1.94 11.55
CA LEU A 237 -0.33 -0.88 10.81
C LEU A 237 0.63 0.29 10.60
N ILE A 238 0.73 0.77 9.36
CA ILE A 238 1.59 1.91 9.00
C ILE A 238 0.99 3.20 9.54
N VAL A 239 1.85 4.08 10.06
CA VAL A 239 1.51 5.46 10.40
C VAL A 239 2.08 6.38 9.32
N ASP A 240 1.27 7.26 8.81
CA ASP A 240 1.69 8.27 7.83
C ASP A 240 2.62 9.30 8.48
N GLU A 241 3.79 9.48 7.92
CA GLU A 241 4.86 10.33 8.48
C GLU A 241 4.45 11.82 8.57
N PHE A 242 3.55 12.28 7.69
CA PHE A 242 3.17 13.69 7.61
C PHE A 242 1.91 13.99 8.44
N THR A 243 0.95 13.08 8.43
CA THR A 243 -0.35 13.32 9.06
C THR A 243 -0.52 12.61 10.40
N GLY A 244 0.36 11.65 10.74
CA GLY A 244 0.24 10.81 11.93
C GLY A 244 -0.98 9.86 11.90
N ARG A 245 -1.63 9.69 10.74
CA ARG A 245 -2.82 8.85 10.60
C ARG A 245 -2.45 7.40 10.30
N ILE A 246 -3.25 6.48 10.82
CA ILE A 246 -3.10 5.05 10.53
C ILE A 246 -3.57 4.79 9.11
N MET A 247 -2.71 4.14 8.31
CA MET A 247 -2.98 3.79 6.93
C MET A 247 -3.46 2.34 6.85
N TYR A 248 -4.77 2.13 7.01
CA TYR A 248 -5.35 0.79 6.92
C TYR A 248 -5.21 0.18 5.52
N GLY A 249 -4.86 -1.12 5.48
CA GLY A 249 -4.71 -1.87 4.24
C GLY A 249 -3.45 -1.60 3.44
N ARG A 250 -2.61 -0.64 3.86
CA ARG A 250 -1.29 -0.41 3.27
C ARG A 250 -0.21 -1.25 3.95
N ARG A 251 0.79 -1.64 3.18
CA ARG A 251 1.96 -2.40 3.66
C ARG A 251 3.24 -1.79 3.11
N TYR A 252 4.33 -1.89 3.87
CA TYR A 252 5.66 -1.57 3.35
C TYR A 252 6.05 -2.54 2.24
N ASN A 253 6.77 -2.04 1.25
CA ASN A 253 7.21 -2.80 0.08
C ASN A 253 8.43 -3.67 0.37
N ASN A 254 8.80 -4.50 -0.59
CA ASN A 254 10.06 -5.26 -0.66
C ASN A 254 10.35 -6.13 0.57
N GLY A 255 9.32 -6.67 1.23
CA GLY A 255 9.53 -7.52 2.41
C GLY A 255 9.76 -6.78 3.74
N LEU A 256 9.83 -5.44 3.73
CA LEU A 256 10.00 -4.67 4.97
C LEU A 256 8.84 -4.86 5.94
N HIS A 257 7.62 -5.00 5.45
CA HIS A 257 6.46 -5.24 6.30
C HIS A 257 6.59 -6.58 7.05
N GLN A 258 7.00 -7.63 6.35
CA GLN A 258 7.25 -8.95 6.92
C GLN A 258 8.41 -8.93 7.93
N ALA A 259 9.44 -8.13 7.67
CA ALA A 259 10.55 -7.95 8.61
C ALA A 259 10.10 -7.23 9.90
N ILE A 260 9.18 -6.27 9.80
CA ILE A 260 8.57 -5.61 10.96
C ILE A 260 7.63 -6.58 11.70
N GLU A 261 6.82 -7.36 10.98
CA GLU A 261 5.98 -8.43 11.58
C GLU A 261 6.83 -9.48 12.32
N ALA A 262 8.04 -9.77 11.85
CA ALA A 262 8.97 -10.70 12.51
C ALA A 262 9.66 -10.08 13.74
N LYS A 263 9.86 -8.76 13.74
CA LYS A 263 10.44 -7.99 14.85
C LYS A 263 9.49 -7.89 16.03
N GLU A 264 8.16 -7.78 15.81
CA GLU A 264 7.12 -7.57 16.83
C GLU A 264 6.51 -8.89 17.30
#